data_b1ffed07c61ce998d59376ec41660d45
#
_entry.id   b1ffed07c61ce998d59376ec41660d45
#
_cell.length_a   1.000
_cell.length_b   1.000
_cell.length_c   1.000
_cell.angle_alpha   90.00
_cell.angle_beta   90.00
_cell.angle_gamma   90.00
#
_symmetry.space_group_name_H-M   'P 1'
#
loop_
_entity.id
_entity.type
_entity.pdbx_description
1 polymer ?
#
loop_
_entity_poly.entity_id
_entity_poly.type
_entity_poly.pdbx_seq_one_letter_code
_entity_poly.pdbx_strand_id
1 'polypeptide(L)'
;MGREFELKYGATPDILAVIRTEFGGFSPISMETTYFDTHSGALSTKRMTLRLRKENGTAVCTLKTPGDDLGRGEWEVLCDDIQKAIPLLLEAGCPEELNTLAATGIKPVCGTRFTRLIRDILLPGGRAELALDQGVLTGGGREAPLCEIEVECKEGPEAATAAFAQKLAARYNLIPEERSKFRRAIDLTRGEENG
;
A
#
# COMPACT_ATOMS: atom_id res chain seq x y z
N MET A 1 -12.07 -0.88 -14.29
CA MET A 1 -11.47 -0.42 -13.03
C MET A 1 -12.34 -0.92 -11.90
N GLY A 2 -11.83 -1.84 -11.07
CA GLY A 2 -12.54 -2.33 -9.89
C GLY A 2 -12.21 -1.42 -8.71
N ARG A 3 -13.20 -1.09 -7.90
CA ARG A 3 -12.99 -0.43 -6.61
C ARG A 3 -12.38 -1.45 -5.67
N GLU A 4 -11.15 -1.21 -5.19
CA GLU A 4 -10.56 -2.01 -4.11
C GLU A 4 -11.33 -1.76 -2.81
N PHE A 5 -11.80 -2.84 -2.18
CA PHE A 5 -12.36 -2.82 -0.84
C PHE A 5 -11.42 -3.61 0.08
N GLU A 6 -10.73 -2.90 0.96
CA GLU A 6 -9.84 -3.48 1.97
C GLU A 6 -10.13 -2.92 3.37
N LEU A 7 -9.89 -3.75 4.38
CA LEU A 7 -9.86 -3.36 5.78
C LEU A 7 -8.48 -3.67 6.35
N LYS A 8 -7.92 -2.70 7.09
CA LYS A 8 -6.56 -2.75 7.56
C LYS A 8 -6.47 -2.54 9.06
N TYR A 9 -5.58 -3.30 9.70
CA TYR A 9 -5.40 -3.29 11.15
C TYR A 9 -3.92 -3.31 11.51
N GLY A 10 -3.57 -2.53 12.55
CA GLY A 10 -2.28 -2.66 13.22
C GLY A 10 -2.20 -3.97 13.99
N ALA A 11 -1.00 -4.58 14.00
CA ALA A 11 -0.72 -5.82 14.72
C ALA A 11 0.64 -5.76 15.42
N THR A 12 0.93 -6.78 16.22
CA THR A 12 2.26 -7.06 16.74
C THR A 12 2.86 -8.30 16.06
N PRO A 13 4.19 -8.49 16.09
CA PRO A 13 4.81 -9.70 15.56
C PRO A 13 4.20 -10.99 16.14
N ASP A 14 3.88 -11.00 17.44
CA ASP A 14 3.29 -12.15 18.12
C ASP A 14 1.87 -12.48 17.58
N ILE A 15 1.06 -11.43 17.37
CA ILE A 15 -0.29 -11.61 16.78
C ILE A 15 -0.18 -12.14 15.35
N LEU A 16 0.75 -11.62 14.53
CA LEU A 16 0.98 -12.14 13.18
C LEU A 16 1.40 -13.62 13.21
N ALA A 17 2.28 -14.01 14.15
CA ALA A 17 2.72 -15.40 14.31
C ALA A 17 1.56 -16.33 14.70
N VAL A 18 0.69 -15.90 15.61
CA VAL A 18 -0.51 -16.68 16.03
C VAL A 18 -1.45 -16.87 14.84
N ILE A 19 -1.78 -15.80 14.11
CA ILE A 19 -2.67 -15.86 12.94
C ILE A 19 -2.07 -16.74 11.84
N ARG A 20 -0.76 -16.59 11.57
CA ARG A 20 -0.06 -17.44 10.61
C ARG A 20 -0.16 -18.92 10.96
N THR A 21 -0.01 -19.27 12.23
CA THR A 21 -0.08 -20.65 12.70
C THR A 21 -1.51 -21.20 12.61
N GLU A 22 -2.48 -20.39 13.02
CA GLU A 22 -3.87 -20.83 13.07
C GLU A 22 -4.49 -21.02 11.68
N PHE A 23 -4.28 -20.06 10.79
CA PHE A 23 -4.81 -20.15 9.43
C PHE A 23 -3.96 -21.09 8.55
N GLY A 24 -2.64 -21.11 8.70
CA GLY A 24 -1.72 -21.92 7.88
C GLY A 24 -1.75 -21.52 6.39
N GLY A 25 -1.00 -22.22 5.54
CA GLY A 25 -1.12 -22.13 4.07
C GLY A 25 -0.83 -20.77 3.45
N PHE A 26 -0.05 -19.92 4.11
CA PHE A 26 0.38 -18.63 3.56
C PHE A 26 1.52 -18.78 2.55
N SER A 27 1.48 -17.95 1.51
CA SER A 27 2.55 -17.78 0.53
C SER A 27 3.29 -16.46 0.76
N PRO A 28 4.65 -16.45 0.81
CA PRO A 28 5.41 -15.24 1.04
C PRO A 28 5.61 -14.43 -0.25
N ILE A 29 5.54 -13.10 -0.13
CA ILE A 29 5.92 -12.14 -1.17
C ILE A 29 6.90 -11.14 -0.54
N SER A 30 8.07 -10.98 -1.17
CA SER A 30 9.00 -9.91 -0.81
C SER A 30 8.53 -8.61 -1.43
N MET A 31 8.32 -7.59 -0.60
CA MET A 31 7.79 -6.29 -0.99
C MET A 31 8.79 -5.19 -0.68
N GLU A 32 9.19 -4.44 -1.70
CA GLU A 32 9.99 -3.23 -1.55
C GLU A 32 9.31 -2.11 -2.32
N THR A 33 9.04 -0.97 -1.67
CA THR A 33 8.39 0.18 -2.31
C THR A 33 9.19 1.43 -2.04
N THR A 34 9.48 2.19 -3.09
CA THR A 34 10.00 3.55 -3.01
C THR A 34 8.91 4.51 -3.47
N TYR A 35 8.62 5.51 -2.66
CA TYR A 35 7.70 6.59 -2.98
C TYR A 35 8.47 7.81 -3.45
N PHE A 36 7.94 8.50 -4.46
CA PHE A 36 8.56 9.64 -5.10
C PHE A 36 7.68 10.88 -5.01
N ASP A 37 8.32 12.02 -4.92
CA ASP A 37 7.66 13.33 -5.01
C ASP A 37 8.59 14.34 -5.70
N THR A 38 8.05 15.49 -6.06
CA THR A 38 8.85 16.62 -6.51
C THR A 38 9.68 17.19 -5.35
N HIS A 39 10.66 18.03 -5.65
CA HIS A 39 11.45 18.69 -4.60
C HIS A 39 10.59 19.53 -3.64
N SER A 40 9.49 20.11 -4.16
CA SER A 40 8.54 20.92 -3.37
C SER A 40 7.42 20.13 -2.70
N GLY A 41 7.31 18.80 -2.91
CA GLY A 41 6.21 17.99 -2.38
C GLY A 41 4.89 18.19 -3.14
N ALA A 42 4.94 18.57 -4.41
CA ALA A 42 3.75 18.93 -5.16
C ALA A 42 2.79 17.76 -5.44
N LEU A 43 3.32 16.53 -5.59
CA LEU A 43 2.47 15.34 -5.72
C LEU A 43 1.67 15.11 -4.42
N SER A 44 2.33 15.12 -3.27
CA SER A 44 1.68 14.96 -1.96
C SER A 44 0.65 16.05 -1.69
N THR A 45 0.95 17.31 -2.06
CA THR A 45 0.01 18.44 -1.92
C THR A 45 -1.28 18.20 -2.71
N LYS A 46 -1.18 17.56 -3.87
CA LYS A 46 -2.31 17.19 -4.73
C LYS A 46 -2.91 15.83 -4.38
N ARG A 47 -2.48 15.20 -3.28
CA ARG A 47 -2.87 13.86 -2.86
C ARG A 47 -2.59 12.77 -3.91
N MET A 48 -1.63 13.02 -4.78
CA MET A 48 -1.14 12.05 -5.74
C MET A 48 -0.03 11.21 -5.08
N THR A 49 0.02 9.93 -5.39
CA THR A 49 1.07 9.03 -4.91
C THR A 49 1.74 8.37 -6.10
N LEU A 50 3.02 8.64 -6.29
CA LEU A 50 3.86 8.00 -7.30
C LEU A 50 4.82 7.02 -6.61
N ARG A 51 4.80 5.75 -7.00
CA ARG A 51 5.64 4.72 -6.40
C ARG A 51 6.25 3.77 -7.43
N LEU A 52 7.41 3.25 -7.09
CA LEU A 52 7.99 2.05 -7.70
C LEU A 52 7.95 0.94 -6.65
N ARG A 53 7.29 -0.16 -6.94
CA ARG A 53 7.18 -1.34 -6.09
C ARG A 53 7.86 -2.52 -6.75
N LYS A 54 8.64 -3.27 -5.98
CA LYS A 54 9.18 -4.57 -6.37
C LYS A 54 8.47 -5.66 -5.59
N GLU A 55 7.91 -6.62 -6.30
CA GLU A 55 7.23 -7.81 -5.77
C GLU A 55 7.99 -9.03 -6.27
N ASN A 56 8.69 -9.75 -5.38
CA ASN A 56 9.55 -10.88 -5.77
C ASN A 56 10.50 -10.55 -6.94
N GLY A 57 10.98 -9.30 -7.02
CA GLY A 57 11.88 -8.84 -8.08
C GLY A 57 11.19 -8.24 -9.31
N THR A 58 9.90 -8.41 -9.49
CA THR A 58 9.14 -7.73 -10.56
C THR A 58 8.84 -6.30 -10.15
N ALA A 59 9.22 -5.33 -10.99
CA ALA A 59 9.04 -3.92 -10.70
C ALA A 59 7.81 -3.34 -11.39
N VAL A 60 6.96 -2.66 -10.63
CA VAL A 60 5.75 -1.97 -11.07
C VAL A 60 5.80 -0.53 -10.60
N CYS A 61 5.62 0.41 -11.52
CA CYS A 61 5.39 1.81 -11.20
C CYS A 61 3.90 2.12 -11.21
N THR A 62 3.44 2.77 -10.16
CA THR A 62 2.03 3.11 -9.97
C THR A 62 1.88 4.60 -9.70
N LEU A 63 0.93 5.25 -10.39
CA LEU A 63 0.38 6.54 -10.01
C LEU A 63 -1.02 6.33 -9.44
N LYS A 64 -1.27 6.84 -8.24
CA LYS A 64 -2.61 6.95 -7.64
C LYS A 64 -2.99 8.42 -7.50
N THR A 65 -4.22 8.77 -7.87
CA THR A 65 -4.76 10.13 -7.69
C THR A 65 -5.90 10.13 -6.67
N PRO A 66 -6.25 11.29 -6.10
CA PRO A 66 -7.43 11.36 -5.24
C PRO A 66 -8.68 10.94 -6.00
N GLY A 67 -9.65 10.40 -5.27
CA GLY A 67 -10.95 10.06 -5.83
C GLY A 67 -11.78 11.31 -6.12
N ASP A 68 -12.56 11.22 -7.18
CA ASP A 68 -13.70 12.07 -7.50
C ASP A 68 -15.00 11.24 -7.48
N ASP A 69 -16.09 11.74 -8.05
CA ASP A 69 -17.37 11.02 -8.15
C ASP A 69 -17.26 9.70 -8.95
N LEU A 70 -16.18 9.53 -9.73
CA LEU A 70 -15.88 8.33 -10.52
C LEU A 70 -14.96 7.34 -9.81
N GLY A 71 -14.43 7.69 -8.62
CA GLY A 71 -13.52 6.88 -7.84
C GLY A 71 -12.07 7.34 -7.91
N ARG A 72 -11.18 6.62 -7.22
CA ARG A 72 -9.73 6.89 -7.19
C ARG A 72 -9.09 6.41 -8.49
N GLY A 73 -8.34 7.28 -9.17
CA GLY A 73 -7.58 6.88 -10.36
C GLY A 73 -6.33 6.10 -9.97
N GLU A 74 -6.06 5.01 -10.70
CA GLU A 74 -4.85 4.20 -10.55
C GLU A 74 -4.36 3.75 -11.93
N TRP A 75 -3.08 3.98 -12.23
CA TRP A 75 -2.39 3.56 -13.44
C TRP A 75 -1.12 2.84 -13.06
N GLU A 76 -0.87 1.72 -13.70
CA GLU A 76 0.28 0.86 -13.44
C GLU A 76 1.01 0.50 -14.73
N VAL A 77 2.33 0.48 -14.66
CA VAL A 77 3.19 0.03 -15.75
C VAL A 77 4.34 -0.82 -15.21
N LEU A 78 4.72 -1.85 -15.94
CA LEU A 78 5.90 -2.65 -15.64
C LEU A 78 7.14 -1.85 -16.00
N CYS A 79 7.86 -1.36 -15.00
CA CYS A 79 9.09 -0.58 -15.19
C CYS A 79 9.88 -0.56 -13.87
N ASP A 80 11.20 -0.64 -13.97
CA ASP A 80 12.13 -0.61 -12.82
C ASP A 80 12.82 0.76 -12.61
N ASP A 81 12.47 1.73 -13.45
CA ASP A 81 13.02 3.09 -13.44
C ASP A 81 11.89 4.12 -13.48
N ILE A 82 11.82 4.97 -12.46
CA ILE A 82 10.73 5.94 -12.31
C ILE A 82 10.73 6.98 -13.44
N GLN A 83 11.87 7.37 -13.96
CA GLN A 83 11.95 8.36 -15.04
C GLN A 83 11.42 7.79 -16.36
N LYS A 84 11.68 6.51 -16.61
CA LYS A 84 11.15 5.78 -17.76
C LYS A 84 9.67 5.44 -17.59
N ALA A 85 9.21 5.28 -16.36
CA ALA A 85 7.82 4.95 -16.07
C ALA A 85 6.86 6.13 -16.33
N ILE A 86 7.31 7.37 -16.14
CA ILE A 86 6.45 8.56 -16.31
C ILE A 86 5.83 8.63 -17.72
N PRO A 87 6.59 8.57 -18.83
CA PRO A 87 5.98 8.55 -20.15
C PRO A 87 5.06 7.35 -20.38
N LEU A 88 5.39 6.16 -19.87
CA LEU A 88 4.54 4.98 -19.98
C LEU A 88 3.21 5.15 -19.22
N LEU A 89 3.22 5.79 -18.06
CA LEU A 89 2.02 6.12 -17.31
C LEU A 89 1.13 7.10 -18.07
N LEU A 90 1.73 8.08 -18.76
CA LEU A 90 1.00 9.03 -19.62
C LEU A 90 0.36 8.29 -20.81
N GLU A 91 1.11 7.40 -21.46
CA GLU A 91 0.57 6.53 -22.54
C GLU A 91 -0.58 5.64 -22.05
N ALA A 92 -0.53 5.21 -20.78
CA ALA A 92 -1.61 4.47 -20.14
C ALA A 92 -2.82 5.35 -19.76
N GLY A 93 -2.78 6.65 -20.03
CA GLY A 93 -3.87 7.59 -19.86
C GLY A 93 -3.96 8.23 -18.47
N CYS A 94 -2.85 8.28 -17.72
CA CYS A 94 -2.85 9.04 -16.47
C CYS A 94 -2.94 10.56 -16.75
N PRO A 95 -3.32 11.39 -15.76
CA PRO A 95 -3.43 12.83 -15.95
C PRO A 95 -2.14 13.47 -16.45
N GLU A 96 -2.22 14.32 -17.49
CA GLU A 96 -1.10 15.09 -18.06
C GLU A 96 -0.38 15.96 -17.02
N GLU A 97 -1.04 16.26 -15.92
CA GLU A 97 -0.45 16.97 -14.80
C GLU A 97 0.80 16.28 -14.25
N LEU A 98 0.87 14.94 -14.31
CA LEU A 98 2.06 14.18 -13.91
C LEU A 98 3.29 14.66 -14.70
N ASN A 99 3.17 14.89 -16.02
CA ASN A 99 4.25 15.35 -16.87
C ASN A 99 4.80 16.69 -16.40
N THR A 100 3.88 17.65 -16.15
CA THR A 100 4.24 18.99 -15.68
C THR A 100 4.96 18.96 -14.33
N LEU A 101 4.46 18.14 -13.39
CA LEU A 101 5.06 17.99 -12.07
C LEU A 101 6.42 17.29 -12.15
N ALA A 102 6.52 16.22 -12.93
CA ALA A 102 7.76 15.47 -13.11
C ALA A 102 8.90 16.30 -13.73
N ALA A 103 8.57 17.22 -14.62
CA ALA A 103 9.54 18.14 -15.23
C ALA A 103 10.26 19.04 -14.21
N THR A 104 9.70 19.25 -13.02
CA THR A 104 10.35 19.99 -11.93
C THR A 104 11.37 19.16 -11.12
N GLY A 105 11.56 17.92 -11.48
CA GLY A 105 12.43 16.95 -10.83
C GLY A 105 11.70 16.08 -9.81
N ILE A 106 11.91 14.77 -9.92
CA ILE A 106 11.35 13.73 -9.04
C ILE A 106 12.48 13.10 -8.22
N LYS A 107 12.26 12.94 -6.91
CA LYS A 107 13.19 12.29 -5.99
C LYS A 107 12.49 11.27 -5.09
N PRO A 108 13.21 10.25 -4.59
CA PRO A 108 12.69 9.39 -3.56
C PRO A 108 12.47 10.18 -2.26
N VAL A 109 11.38 9.92 -1.55
CA VAL A 109 11.02 10.63 -0.32
C VAL A 109 10.88 9.70 0.88
N CYS A 110 10.33 8.51 0.68
CA CYS A 110 10.19 7.49 1.72
C CYS A 110 9.99 6.12 1.07
N GLY A 111 9.89 5.07 1.89
CA GLY A 111 9.74 3.72 1.37
C GLY A 111 9.23 2.72 2.38
N THR A 112 9.12 1.46 1.93
CA THR A 112 8.79 0.31 2.77
C THR A 112 9.57 -0.91 2.31
N ARG A 113 9.98 -1.76 3.23
CA ARG A 113 10.53 -3.10 2.97
C ARG A 113 9.89 -4.08 3.92
N PHE A 114 9.18 -5.07 3.40
CA PHE A 114 8.50 -6.05 4.24
C PHE A 114 8.27 -7.36 3.50
N THR A 115 8.02 -8.41 4.26
CA THR A 115 7.46 -9.65 3.75
C THR A 115 5.96 -9.60 3.94
N ARG A 116 5.21 -9.84 2.87
CA ARG A 116 3.77 -10.06 2.88
C ARG A 116 3.52 -11.57 2.82
N LEU A 117 2.77 -12.08 3.77
CA LEU A 117 2.24 -13.43 3.73
C LEU A 117 0.79 -13.36 3.29
N ILE A 118 0.45 -13.96 2.16
CA ILE A 118 -0.92 -13.95 1.61
C ILE A 118 -1.59 -15.30 1.72
N ARG A 119 -2.90 -15.27 1.95
CA ARG A 119 -3.77 -16.44 1.91
C ARG A 119 -5.16 -16.06 1.41
N ASP A 120 -5.68 -16.87 0.48
CA ASP A 120 -7.09 -16.80 0.08
C ASP A 120 -8.01 -17.37 1.17
N ILE A 121 -9.06 -16.63 1.49
CA ILE A 121 -10.11 -17.00 2.42
C ILE A 121 -11.41 -17.14 1.63
N LEU A 122 -11.97 -18.34 1.60
CA LEU A 122 -13.28 -18.57 1.00
C LEU A 122 -14.36 -18.05 1.94
N LEU A 123 -15.22 -17.21 1.42
CA LEU A 123 -16.33 -16.57 2.12
C LEU A 123 -17.66 -16.97 1.49
N PRO A 124 -18.79 -16.83 2.20
CA PRO A 124 -20.10 -17.03 1.60
C PRO A 124 -20.32 -16.11 0.39
N GLY A 125 -20.39 -16.69 -0.81
CA GLY A 125 -20.57 -15.99 -2.06
C GLY A 125 -19.38 -15.23 -2.61
N GLY A 126 -18.14 -15.52 -2.12
CA GLY A 126 -16.96 -14.84 -2.61
C GLY A 126 -15.63 -15.29 -2.01
N ARG A 127 -14.61 -14.45 -2.15
CA ARG A 127 -13.25 -14.70 -1.71
C ARG A 127 -12.59 -13.39 -1.26
N ALA A 128 -11.90 -13.45 -0.13
CA ALA A 128 -11.02 -12.38 0.33
C ALA A 128 -9.56 -12.86 0.37
N GLU A 129 -8.62 -11.93 0.28
CA GLU A 129 -7.23 -12.17 0.60
C GLU A 129 -6.94 -11.68 2.01
N LEU A 130 -6.36 -12.54 2.83
CA LEU A 130 -5.78 -12.20 4.12
C LEU A 130 -4.29 -12.01 3.93
N ALA A 131 -3.79 -10.81 4.16
CA ALA A 131 -2.38 -10.47 4.08
C ALA A 131 -1.83 -10.09 5.46
N LEU A 132 -0.65 -10.64 5.80
CA LEU A 132 0.11 -10.32 7.01
C LEU A 132 1.42 -9.65 6.58
N ASP A 133 1.58 -8.37 6.89
CA ASP A 133 2.76 -7.57 6.51
C ASP A 133 3.68 -7.38 7.71
N GLN A 134 4.94 -7.75 7.56
CA GLN A 134 5.95 -7.55 8.60
C GLN A 134 7.26 -7.03 7.99
N GLY A 135 7.75 -5.91 8.51
CA GLY A 135 8.98 -5.28 8.05
C GLY A 135 9.18 -3.88 8.59
N VAL A 136 9.56 -2.95 7.72
CA VAL A 136 9.87 -1.58 8.09
C VAL A 136 9.29 -0.55 7.12
N LEU A 137 8.95 0.60 7.67
CA LEU A 137 8.74 1.87 6.98
C LEU A 137 10.03 2.67 7.04
N THR A 138 10.38 3.38 5.97
CA THR A 138 11.61 4.18 5.90
C THR A 138 11.32 5.61 5.45
N GLY A 139 11.94 6.60 6.09
CA GLY A 139 11.78 8.01 5.71
C GLY A 139 12.70 8.92 6.50
N GLY A 140 13.31 9.93 5.83
CA GLY A 140 14.17 10.89 6.51
C GLY A 140 15.40 10.30 7.21
N GLY A 141 15.94 9.18 6.70
CA GLY A 141 17.03 8.44 7.35
C GLY A 141 16.61 7.65 8.59
N ARG A 142 15.31 7.52 8.86
CA ARG A 142 14.73 6.78 10.00
C ARG A 142 14.00 5.55 9.52
N GLU A 143 13.85 4.58 10.44
CA GLU A 143 13.03 3.39 10.25
C GLU A 143 12.01 3.26 11.37
N ALA A 144 10.83 2.75 11.04
CA ALA A 144 9.81 2.36 12.01
C ALA A 144 9.27 0.96 11.68
N PRO A 145 8.89 0.16 12.68
CA PRO A 145 8.35 -1.17 12.42
C PRO A 145 7.03 -1.08 11.65
N LEU A 146 6.84 -2.01 10.72
CA LEU A 146 5.61 -2.29 10.02
C LEU A 146 5.12 -3.66 10.43
N CYS A 147 3.97 -3.72 11.12
CA CYS A 147 3.22 -4.93 11.40
C CYS A 147 1.75 -4.62 11.19
N GLU A 148 1.17 -5.16 10.13
CA GLU A 148 -0.25 -4.94 9.84
C GLU A 148 -0.91 -6.14 9.18
N ILE A 149 -2.22 -6.18 9.25
CA ILE A 149 -3.09 -7.15 8.63
C ILE A 149 -3.99 -6.42 7.66
N GLU A 150 -4.07 -6.91 6.43
CA GLU A 150 -5.03 -6.44 5.43
C GLU A 150 -6.00 -7.56 5.08
N VAL A 151 -7.27 -7.23 4.92
CA VAL A 151 -8.30 -8.14 4.42
C VAL A 151 -8.93 -7.45 3.22
N GLU A 152 -8.62 -7.96 2.02
CA GLU A 152 -9.05 -7.39 0.75
C GLU A 152 -10.12 -8.26 0.10
N CYS A 153 -11.20 -7.64 -0.39
CA CYS A 153 -12.23 -8.32 -1.18
C CYS A 153 -11.69 -8.59 -2.59
N LYS A 154 -11.51 -9.86 -2.93
CA LYS A 154 -11.09 -10.27 -4.28
C LYS A 154 -12.27 -10.63 -5.17
N GLU A 155 -13.35 -11.15 -4.57
CA GLU A 155 -14.54 -11.60 -5.30
C GLU A 155 -15.76 -11.61 -4.38
N GLY A 156 -16.92 -11.24 -4.92
CA GLY A 156 -18.21 -11.32 -4.23
C GLY A 156 -18.56 -10.08 -3.40
N PRO A 157 -19.48 -10.22 -2.43
CA PRO A 157 -19.98 -9.07 -1.68
C PRO A 157 -18.98 -8.54 -0.65
N GLU A 158 -18.69 -7.23 -0.69
CA GLU A 158 -17.84 -6.53 0.31
C GLU A 158 -18.30 -6.77 1.75
N ALA A 159 -19.61 -6.94 1.97
CA ALA A 159 -20.17 -7.22 3.29
C ALA A 159 -19.66 -8.55 3.91
N ALA A 160 -19.40 -9.57 3.09
CA ALA A 160 -18.84 -10.84 3.58
C ALA A 160 -17.38 -10.65 4.03
N THR A 161 -16.60 -9.89 3.27
CA THR A 161 -15.22 -9.51 3.61
C THR A 161 -15.19 -8.67 4.89
N ALA A 162 -16.08 -7.67 5.00
CA ALA A 162 -16.19 -6.84 6.19
C ALA A 162 -16.54 -7.67 7.45
N ALA A 163 -17.49 -8.59 7.34
CA ALA A 163 -17.86 -9.46 8.44
C ALA A 163 -16.72 -10.41 8.89
N PHE A 164 -15.94 -10.93 7.94
CA PHE A 164 -14.75 -11.73 8.25
C PHE A 164 -13.69 -10.88 8.96
N ALA A 165 -13.36 -9.69 8.41
CA ALA A 165 -12.36 -8.78 8.98
C ALA A 165 -12.74 -8.32 10.39
N GLN A 166 -14.03 -8.02 10.64
CA GLN A 166 -14.53 -7.65 11.97
C GLN A 166 -14.40 -8.79 12.99
N LYS A 167 -14.72 -10.03 12.58
CA LYS A 167 -14.53 -11.22 13.45
C LYS A 167 -13.06 -11.43 13.77
N LEU A 168 -12.17 -11.27 12.78
CA LEU A 168 -10.73 -11.37 12.98
C LEU A 168 -10.26 -10.30 13.97
N ALA A 169 -10.66 -9.04 13.77
CA ALA A 169 -10.31 -7.92 14.64
C ALA A 169 -10.78 -8.13 16.07
N ALA A 170 -12.03 -8.57 16.27
CA ALA A 170 -12.58 -8.85 17.59
C ALA A 170 -11.82 -10.00 18.29
N ARG A 171 -11.47 -11.06 17.57
CA ARG A 171 -10.76 -12.23 18.13
C ARG A 171 -9.36 -11.91 18.63
N TYR A 172 -8.62 -11.07 17.91
CA TYR A 172 -7.22 -10.74 18.21
C TYR A 172 -7.02 -9.34 18.77
N ASN A 173 -8.11 -8.63 19.12
CA ASN A 173 -8.10 -7.25 19.61
C ASN A 173 -7.30 -6.30 18.69
N LEU A 174 -7.51 -6.41 17.36
CA LEU A 174 -6.82 -5.61 16.38
C LEU A 174 -7.37 -4.18 16.35
N ILE A 175 -6.48 -3.22 16.17
CA ILE A 175 -6.83 -1.79 16.08
C ILE A 175 -6.85 -1.39 14.61
N PRO A 176 -7.92 -0.77 14.10
CA PRO A 176 -7.97 -0.26 12.74
C PRO A 176 -6.82 0.70 12.45
N GLU A 177 -6.16 0.56 11.28
CA GLU A 177 -5.15 1.50 10.80
C GLU A 177 -5.65 2.17 9.51
N GLU A 178 -6.08 3.42 9.64
CA GLU A 178 -6.66 4.18 8.55
C GLU A 178 -5.60 4.81 7.63
N ARG A 179 -4.39 5.02 8.17
CA ARG A 179 -3.31 5.65 7.41
C ARG A 179 -2.68 4.66 6.43
N SER A 180 -2.39 5.12 5.24
CA SER A 180 -1.63 4.33 4.27
C SER A 180 -0.17 4.13 4.71
N LYS A 181 0.50 3.09 4.20
CA LYS A 181 1.96 2.90 4.37
C LYS A 181 2.74 4.14 3.93
N PHE A 182 2.34 4.77 2.82
CA PHE A 182 2.92 6.04 2.35
C PHE A 182 2.81 7.13 3.42
N ARG A 183 1.61 7.36 3.97
CA ARG A 183 1.40 8.42 4.97
C ARG A 183 2.26 8.19 6.21
N ARG A 184 2.34 6.96 6.69
CA ARG A 184 3.16 6.62 7.85
C ARG A 184 4.66 6.74 7.57
N ALA A 185 5.11 6.36 6.37
CA ALA A 185 6.50 6.48 5.96
C ALA A 185 6.93 7.94 5.75
N ILE A 186 6.07 8.78 5.14
CA ILE A 186 6.39 10.20 4.92
C ILE A 186 6.40 10.98 6.24
N ASP A 187 5.59 10.60 7.24
CA ASP A 187 5.60 11.22 8.55
C ASP A 187 6.95 11.04 9.26
N LEU A 188 7.70 9.98 8.97
CA LEU A 188 9.07 9.80 9.46
C LEU A 188 10.04 10.87 8.95
N THR A 189 9.77 11.47 7.77
CA THR A 189 10.63 12.53 7.21
C THR A 189 10.52 13.85 7.95
N ARG A 190 9.38 14.07 8.63
CA ARG A 190 9.08 15.36 9.26
C ARG A 190 9.70 15.53 10.65
N GLY A 191 10.22 14.43 11.27
CA GLY A 191 10.65 14.44 12.67
C GLY A 191 9.48 14.71 13.61
N GLU A 192 9.53 14.24 14.83
CA GLU A 192 8.65 14.75 15.89
C GLU A 192 9.06 16.20 16.22
N GLU A 193 8.53 17.18 15.46
CA GLU A 193 8.40 18.55 15.96
C GLU A 193 7.13 18.60 16.81
N ASN A 194 7.11 17.88 17.93
CA ASN A 194 6.21 18.10 19.05
C ASN A 194 6.73 17.28 20.23
N GLY A 195 7.67 17.87 20.98
CA GLY A 195 7.97 17.54 22.36
C GLY A 195 6.99 18.27 23.26
#